data_d7ff23255b4d4fc1974491d5538f76bb
#
_entry.id   d7ff23255b4d4fc1974491d5538f76bb
#
_cell.length_a   1.000
_cell.length_b   1.000
_cell.length_c   1.000
_cell.angle_alpha   90.00
_cell.angle_beta   90.00
_cell.angle_gamma   90.00
#
_symmetry.space_group_name_H-M   'P 1'
#
loop_
_entity.id
_entity.type
_entity.pdbx_description
1 polymer ?
#
loop_
_entity_poly.entity_id
_entity_poly.type
_entity_poly.pdbx_seq_one_letter_code
_entity_poly.pdbx_strand_id
1 'polypeptide(L)'
;YKVVLIAREDATIDDISLQTELVPGLANYMMGLGQRGGYYKDLDWKWNVEKNQDAVWTGDVNGGLQLRFYDDQYERPLNTNFYHQKPLRMPTSWCNQGNGGIRLSSGNKGTLVNAYSGKRSVKKGDRLYYYFNVLITPFRTINTDKQWQDRYYHGYQFIDQTHNFGATVVNIHHANAINPFINYPFLRTQEMKAYIDGAHALGMKVKIYNTVRELTNSCVEMFALRSLGNEIFSEGPGGGFSWLQEHLDQNYIGAWFVPELKD
;
A
#
# COMPACT_ATOMS: atom_id res chain seq x y z
N TYR A 1 -8.58 8.80 12.21
CA TYR A 1 -9.30 9.96 12.74
C TYR A 1 -10.02 10.69 11.62
N LYS A 2 -11.26 11.12 11.89
CA LYS A 2 -12.06 11.94 10.99
C LYS A 2 -12.51 13.20 11.74
N VAL A 3 -11.96 14.33 11.36
CA VAL A 3 -12.30 15.64 11.97
C VAL A 3 -13.04 16.46 10.94
N VAL A 4 -14.24 16.93 11.30
CA VAL A 4 -15.04 17.84 10.49
C VAL A 4 -15.21 19.14 11.25
N LEU A 5 -14.74 20.23 10.65
CA LEU A 5 -14.93 21.57 11.17
C LEU A 5 -16.09 22.26 10.44
N ILE A 6 -16.98 22.87 11.16
CA ILE A 6 -18.13 23.60 10.62
C ILE A 6 -18.03 25.06 11.03
N ALA A 7 -17.94 25.95 10.05
CA ALA A 7 -17.90 27.38 10.30
C ALA A 7 -19.24 27.87 10.86
N ARG A 8 -19.20 28.53 12.01
CA ARG A 8 -20.40 29.11 12.66
C ARG A 8 -20.73 30.50 12.16
N GLU A 9 -19.74 31.17 11.58
CA GLU A 9 -19.82 32.51 11.02
C GLU A 9 -18.81 32.66 9.88
N ASP A 10 -18.89 33.73 9.13
CA ASP A 10 -17.90 34.10 8.12
C ASP A 10 -16.61 34.48 8.85
N ALA A 11 -15.49 33.87 8.52
CA ALA A 11 -14.21 34.10 9.19
C ALA A 11 -13.01 33.93 8.28
N THR A 12 -11.91 34.51 8.68
CA THR A 12 -10.59 34.19 8.12
C THR A 12 -9.80 33.40 9.15
N ILE A 13 -9.31 32.23 8.75
CA ILE A 13 -8.52 31.34 9.60
C ILE A 13 -7.08 31.37 9.08
N ASP A 14 -6.13 31.66 9.94
CA ASP A 14 -4.72 31.76 9.54
C ASP A 14 -4.09 30.40 9.23
N ASP A 15 -4.41 29.38 10.01
CA ASP A 15 -4.01 28.01 9.74
C ASP A 15 -4.88 27.00 10.51
N ILE A 16 -4.98 25.80 9.99
CA ILE A 16 -5.43 24.61 10.69
C ILE A 16 -4.36 23.55 10.47
N SER A 17 -3.76 23.08 11.56
CA SER A 17 -2.66 22.13 11.47
C SER A 17 -2.80 20.96 12.43
N LEU A 18 -2.21 19.83 12.04
CA LEU A 18 -1.94 18.68 12.90
C LEU A 18 -0.45 18.62 13.15
N GLN A 19 -0.08 18.71 14.41
CA GLN A 19 1.30 18.61 14.86
C GLN A 19 1.53 17.33 15.63
N THR A 20 2.60 16.64 15.30
CA THR A 20 3.05 15.44 15.99
C THR A 20 4.54 15.57 16.26
N GLU A 21 4.93 15.41 17.50
CA GLU A 21 6.32 15.51 17.94
C GLU A 21 6.86 14.12 18.28
N LEU A 22 7.98 13.75 17.67
CA LEU A 22 8.71 12.54 17.99
C LEU A 22 9.90 12.90 18.89
N VAL A 23 10.11 12.11 19.94
CA VAL A 23 11.20 12.32 20.87
C VAL A 23 12.57 12.34 20.17
N PRO A 24 13.56 13.03 20.74
CA PRO A 24 14.91 13.07 20.17
C PRO A 24 15.49 11.67 19.94
N GLY A 25 16.16 11.49 18.81
CA GLY A 25 16.81 10.23 18.44
C GLY A 25 15.89 9.16 17.85
N LEU A 26 14.57 9.39 17.78
CA LEU A 26 13.64 8.42 17.15
C LEU A 26 13.56 8.59 15.63
N ALA A 27 13.66 9.80 15.11
CA ALA A 27 13.48 10.08 13.68
C ALA A 27 14.82 10.11 12.93
N ASN A 28 15.47 8.94 12.80
CA ASN A 28 16.72 8.81 12.07
C ASN A 28 16.51 8.62 10.56
N TYR A 29 15.34 8.16 10.16
CA TYR A 29 14.97 7.89 8.77
C TYR A 29 13.63 8.50 8.44
N MET A 30 13.39 8.70 7.15
CA MET A 30 12.12 9.15 6.62
C MET A 30 11.80 8.54 5.25
N MET A 31 10.52 8.44 4.92
CA MET A 31 10.03 8.11 3.59
C MET A 31 8.64 8.71 3.34
N GLY A 32 8.28 8.85 2.10
CA GLY A 32 7.02 9.44 1.66
C GLY A 32 7.19 10.81 1.03
N LEU A 33 6.10 11.50 0.76
CA LEU A 33 6.06 12.85 0.17
C LEU A 33 6.89 12.98 -1.11
N GLY A 34 6.97 11.92 -1.93
CA GLY A 34 7.77 11.91 -3.15
C GLY A 34 9.29 11.98 -2.93
N GLN A 35 9.75 11.86 -1.69
CA GLN A 35 11.15 11.82 -1.38
C GLN A 35 11.70 10.41 -1.48
N ARG A 36 12.93 10.28 -1.97
CA ARG A 36 13.66 9.04 -1.85
C ARG A 36 13.87 8.74 -0.36
N GLY A 37 13.45 7.55 0.09
CA GLY A 37 13.64 7.10 1.46
C GLY A 37 15.13 7.05 1.84
N GLY A 38 15.43 7.29 3.10
CA GLY A 38 16.77 7.28 3.65
C GLY A 38 16.86 8.08 4.94
N TYR A 39 18.04 8.63 5.23
CA TYR A 39 18.25 9.43 6.42
C TYR A 39 17.29 10.62 6.47
N TYR A 40 16.85 10.93 7.68
CA TYR A 40 15.99 12.07 7.94
C TYR A 40 16.63 13.38 7.46
N LYS A 41 15.80 14.26 6.93
CA LYS A 41 16.16 15.64 6.60
C LYS A 41 14.94 16.54 6.82
N ASP A 42 15.17 17.78 7.18
CA ASP A 42 14.13 18.78 7.23
C ASP A 42 13.52 19.00 5.83
N LEU A 43 12.22 19.15 5.78
CA LEU A 43 11.46 19.24 4.54
C LEU A 43 10.24 20.14 4.73
N ASP A 44 9.98 21.01 3.77
CA ASP A 44 8.69 21.69 3.61
C ASP A 44 8.09 21.28 2.28
N TRP A 45 7.13 20.36 2.33
CA TRP A 45 6.49 19.80 1.15
C TRP A 45 5.13 20.43 0.94
N LYS A 46 4.82 20.79 -0.30
CA LYS A 46 3.52 21.28 -0.73
C LYS A 46 2.74 20.22 -1.48
N TRP A 47 1.43 20.21 -1.30
CA TRP A 47 0.56 19.31 -2.05
C TRP A 47 0.72 19.51 -3.56
N ASN A 48 0.94 18.40 -4.28
CA ASN A 48 1.20 18.42 -5.71
C ASN A 48 0.46 17.28 -6.39
N VAL A 49 -0.39 17.61 -7.36
CA VAL A 49 -1.18 16.65 -8.13
C VAL A 49 -0.35 15.64 -8.91
N GLU A 50 0.87 15.98 -9.29
CA GLU A 50 1.75 15.11 -10.07
C GLU A 50 2.38 13.98 -9.24
N LYS A 51 2.48 14.12 -7.94
CA LYS A 51 3.28 13.23 -7.08
C LYS A 51 2.50 12.44 -6.05
N ASN A 52 1.22 12.50 -5.99
CA ASN A 52 0.36 11.60 -5.21
C ASN A 52 0.89 11.15 -3.84
N GLN A 53 1.36 12.06 -3.05
CA GLN A 53 2.00 11.72 -1.80
C GLN A 53 1.13 12.16 -0.62
N ASP A 54 0.31 11.25 -0.14
CA ASP A 54 -0.64 11.47 0.95
C ASP A 54 -0.10 11.08 2.32
N ALA A 55 1.13 10.56 2.38
CA ALA A 55 1.67 10.01 3.61
C ALA A 55 3.16 10.31 3.79
N VAL A 56 3.56 10.46 5.04
CA VAL A 56 4.95 10.51 5.49
C VAL A 56 5.15 9.53 6.63
N TRP A 57 6.26 8.80 6.60
CA TRP A 57 6.76 8.03 7.71
C TRP A 57 8.10 8.63 8.16
N THR A 58 8.29 8.72 9.47
CA THR A 58 9.58 9.03 10.08
C THR A 58 9.79 8.18 11.32
N GLY A 59 11.01 7.76 11.56
CA GLY A 59 11.30 6.85 12.66
C GLY A 59 12.67 6.19 12.57
N ASP A 60 12.78 5.07 13.28
CA ASP A 60 13.91 4.17 13.29
C ASP A 60 13.41 2.71 13.22
N VAL A 61 14.35 1.75 13.24
CA VAL A 61 14.04 0.31 13.28
C VAL A 61 13.22 -0.10 14.51
N ASN A 62 13.38 0.61 15.61
CA ASN A 62 12.72 0.32 16.90
C ASN A 62 11.44 1.10 17.15
N GLY A 63 11.16 2.08 16.34
CA GLY A 63 9.95 2.89 16.49
C GLY A 63 9.81 3.91 15.37
N GLY A 64 8.59 4.18 14.99
CA GLY A 64 8.30 5.17 13.97
C GLY A 64 6.82 5.47 13.87
N LEU A 65 6.51 6.48 13.11
CA LEU A 65 5.16 6.96 12.91
C LEU A 65 4.91 7.25 11.43
N GLN A 66 3.86 6.66 10.89
CA GLN A 66 3.31 7.08 9.61
C GLN A 66 2.05 7.92 9.84
N LEU A 67 2.02 9.07 9.22
CA LEU A 67 0.84 9.90 9.10
C LEU A 67 0.39 9.90 7.65
N ARG A 68 -0.90 9.66 7.44
CA ARG A 68 -1.56 9.73 6.14
C ARG A 68 -2.71 10.71 6.22
N PHE A 69 -2.83 11.60 5.24
CA PHE A 69 -3.79 12.68 5.20
C PHE A 69 -4.77 12.51 4.04
N TYR A 70 -6.06 12.67 4.29
CA TYR A 70 -7.11 12.50 3.27
C TYR A 70 -8.38 13.27 3.66
N ASP A 71 -9.37 13.23 2.84
CA ASP A 71 -10.73 13.70 3.11
C ASP A 71 -11.75 12.68 2.58
N ASP A 72 -13.02 13.05 2.55
CA ASP A 72 -14.12 12.19 2.09
C ASP A 72 -14.13 11.98 0.56
N GLN A 73 -13.41 12.80 -0.18
CA GLN A 73 -13.35 12.75 -1.65
C GLN A 73 -11.98 12.31 -2.19
N TYR A 74 -10.97 12.21 -1.33
CA TYR A 74 -9.63 11.85 -1.75
C TYR A 74 -9.52 10.36 -2.06
N GLU A 75 -9.29 10.05 -3.32
CA GLU A 75 -9.02 8.70 -3.80
C GLU A 75 -7.51 8.48 -3.91
N ARG A 76 -7.05 7.34 -3.41
CA ARG A 76 -5.63 7.01 -3.49
C ARG A 76 -5.19 6.86 -4.93
N PRO A 77 -4.15 7.58 -5.35
CA PRO A 77 -3.77 7.67 -6.76
C PRO A 77 -3.33 6.37 -7.39
N LEU A 78 -2.76 5.46 -6.61
CA LEU A 78 -2.25 4.19 -7.14
C LEU A 78 -3.37 3.40 -7.85
N ASN A 79 -4.53 3.30 -7.23
CA ASN A 79 -5.65 2.58 -7.83
C ASN A 79 -6.42 3.46 -8.83
N THR A 80 -6.56 4.73 -8.52
CA THR A 80 -7.38 5.64 -9.32
C THR A 80 -6.66 6.07 -10.58
N ASN A 81 -5.41 6.52 -10.47
CA ASN A 81 -4.68 7.05 -11.61
C ASN A 81 -4.14 5.93 -12.52
N PHE A 82 -3.57 4.90 -11.93
CA PHE A 82 -2.94 3.82 -12.70
C PHE A 82 -3.96 2.92 -13.40
N TYR A 83 -5.00 2.48 -12.68
CA TYR A 83 -5.98 1.54 -13.25
C TYR A 83 -7.18 2.20 -13.90
N HIS A 84 -7.62 3.34 -13.42
CA HIS A 84 -8.83 4.00 -13.91
C HIS A 84 -8.54 5.26 -14.72
N GLN A 85 -7.28 5.67 -14.80
CA GLN A 85 -6.83 6.88 -15.50
C GLN A 85 -7.65 8.13 -15.13
N LYS A 86 -8.13 8.17 -13.89
CA LYS A 86 -8.87 9.32 -13.37
C LYS A 86 -7.89 10.42 -12.94
N PRO A 87 -8.23 11.69 -13.10
CA PRO A 87 -7.43 12.77 -12.55
C PRO A 87 -7.25 12.61 -11.04
N LEU A 88 -6.06 12.96 -10.56
CA LEU A 88 -5.78 12.98 -9.16
C LEU A 88 -6.59 14.05 -8.45
N ARG A 89 -7.12 13.70 -7.29
CA ARG A 89 -7.80 14.63 -6.41
C ARG A 89 -6.99 14.80 -5.15
N MET A 90 -6.61 16.03 -4.83
CA MET A 90 -5.97 16.33 -3.56
C MET A 90 -7.03 16.46 -2.47
N PRO A 91 -6.71 16.10 -1.20
CA PRO A 91 -7.62 16.34 -0.09
C PRO A 91 -7.82 17.84 0.09
N THR A 92 -9.03 18.30 -0.23
CA THR A 92 -9.34 19.71 -0.47
C THR A 92 -9.04 20.59 0.73
N SER A 93 -9.37 20.09 1.94
CA SER A 93 -9.14 20.85 3.17
C SER A 93 -7.65 20.94 3.51
N TRP A 94 -6.91 19.86 3.36
CA TRP A 94 -5.47 19.84 3.61
C TRP A 94 -4.69 20.64 2.54
N CYS A 95 -5.05 20.46 1.28
CA CYS A 95 -4.37 21.13 0.16
C CYS A 95 -4.60 22.64 0.15
N ASN A 96 -5.83 23.06 0.45
CA ASN A 96 -6.24 24.46 0.48
C ASN A 96 -5.70 25.26 -0.73
N GLN A 97 -5.99 24.79 -1.94
CA GLN A 97 -5.59 25.44 -3.19
C GLN A 97 -4.07 25.68 -3.30
N GLY A 98 -3.27 24.79 -2.71
CA GLY A 98 -1.80 24.88 -2.72
C GLY A 98 -1.17 25.63 -1.53
N ASN A 99 -2.00 26.22 -0.64
CA ASN A 99 -1.48 26.87 0.57
C ASN A 99 -1.04 25.83 1.65
N GLY A 100 -1.60 24.63 1.61
CA GLY A 100 -1.32 23.57 2.55
C GLY A 100 -0.07 22.76 2.20
N GLY A 101 0.46 22.08 3.20
CA GLY A 101 1.66 21.25 3.06
C GLY A 101 1.95 20.42 4.30
N ILE A 102 3.10 19.77 4.28
CA ILE A 102 3.63 18.99 5.39
C ILE A 102 5.07 19.44 5.62
N ARG A 103 5.35 19.92 6.83
CA ARG A 103 6.70 20.33 7.23
C ARG A 103 7.26 19.36 8.24
N LEU A 104 8.47 18.91 8.00
CA LEU A 104 9.27 18.17 8.95
C LEU A 104 10.43 19.07 9.38
N SER A 105 10.61 19.21 10.70
CA SER A 105 11.70 20.00 11.25
C SER A 105 12.25 19.32 12.50
N SER A 106 13.57 19.29 12.63
CA SER A 106 14.25 18.81 13.82
C SER A 106 14.64 19.96 14.75
N GLY A 107 14.60 19.68 16.04
CA GLY A 107 14.96 20.65 17.09
C GLY A 107 15.35 19.96 18.39
N ASN A 108 15.64 20.76 19.41
CA ASN A 108 16.09 20.23 20.71
C ASN A 108 15.06 19.33 21.41
N LYS A 109 13.79 19.46 21.07
CA LYS A 109 12.70 18.65 21.62
C LYS A 109 12.43 17.39 20.83
N GLY A 110 13.03 17.22 19.67
CA GLY A 110 12.82 16.10 18.77
C GLY A 110 12.45 16.55 17.36
N THR A 111 11.71 15.69 16.66
CA THR A 111 11.27 15.96 15.29
C THR A 111 9.79 16.30 15.28
N LEU A 112 9.46 17.47 14.77
CA LEU A 112 8.10 17.93 14.55
C LEU A 112 7.64 17.57 13.14
N VAL A 113 6.53 16.86 13.03
CA VAL A 113 5.77 16.69 11.79
C VAL A 113 4.55 17.61 11.88
N ASN A 114 4.51 18.63 11.05
CA ASN A 114 3.44 19.61 10.99
C ASN A 114 2.73 19.55 9.64
N ALA A 115 1.53 18.96 9.62
CA ALA A 115 0.64 19.06 8.47
C ALA A 115 -0.23 20.30 8.65
N TYR A 116 -0.14 21.23 7.73
CA TYR A 116 -0.81 22.53 7.80
C TYR A 116 -1.63 22.80 6.53
N SER A 117 -2.68 23.58 6.67
CA SER A 117 -3.55 23.97 5.55
C SER A 117 -3.34 25.40 5.08
N GLY A 118 -2.68 26.23 5.88
CA GLY A 118 -2.46 27.64 5.59
C GLY A 118 -3.75 28.49 5.66
N LYS A 119 -3.58 29.76 5.38
CA LYS A 119 -4.65 30.74 5.50
C LYS A 119 -5.81 30.49 4.52
N ARG A 120 -7.04 30.65 5.03
CA ARG A 120 -8.27 30.55 4.24
C ARG A 120 -9.40 31.42 4.77
N SER A 121 -10.31 31.81 3.91
CA SER A 121 -11.60 32.35 4.31
C SER A 121 -12.67 31.26 4.27
N VAL A 122 -13.56 31.27 5.23
CA VAL A 122 -14.71 30.37 5.32
C VAL A 122 -15.99 31.18 5.45
N LYS A 123 -17.06 30.62 4.93
CA LYS A 123 -18.42 31.13 5.08
C LYS A 123 -19.17 30.36 6.16
N LYS A 124 -20.14 31.00 6.80
CA LYS A 124 -21.04 30.29 7.72
C LYS A 124 -21.66 29.07 7.03
N GLY A 125 -21.51 27.91 7.66
CA GLY A 125 -21.99 26.63 7.15
C GLY A 125 -20.96 25.81 6.38
N ASP A 126 -19.83 26.40 5.99
CA ASP A 126 -18.76 25.65 5.32
C ASP A 126 -18.28 24.52 6.20
N ARG A 127 -17.96 23.40 5.53
CA ARG A 127 -17.41 22.19 6.18
C ARG A 127 -16.02 21.92 5.65
N LEU A 128 -15.08 21.70 6.57
CA LEU A 128 -13.71 21.34 6.26
C LEU A 128 -13.45 19.93 6.82
N TYR A 129 -12.85 19.07 6.01
CA TYR A 129 -12.65 17.65 6.31
C TYR A 129 -11.17 17.38 6.49
N TYR A 130 -10.73 17.20 7.74
CA TYR A 130 -9.36 16.90 8.11
C TYR A 130 -9.27 15.45 8.60
N TYR A 131 -9.18 14.51 7.66
CA TYR A 131 -9.04 13.11 8.00
C TYR A 131 -7.57 12.73 7.97
N PHE A 132 -7.17 11.89 8.92
CA PHE A 132 -5.82 11.36 8.96
C PHE A 132 -5.78 10.00 9.65
N ASN A 133 -4.84 9.17 9.21
CA ASN A 133 -4.50 7.91 9.85
C ASN A 133 -3.14 8.04 10.54
N VAL A 134 -3.03 7.41 11.68
CA VAL A 134 -1.79 7.27 12.44
C VAL A 134 -1.44 5.80 12.50
N LEU A 135 -0.24 5.45 12.08
CA LEU A 135 0.28 4.11 12.12
C LEU A 135 1.60 4.10 12.90
N ILE A 136 1.61 3.44 14.04
CA ILE A 136 2.83 3.24 14.84
C ILE A 136 3.52 1.98 14.33
N THR A 137 4.81 2.08 14.10
CA THR A 137 5.66 1.00 13.61
C THR A 137 6.85 0.75 14.55
N PRO A 138 7.41 -0.48 14.58
CA PRO A 138 6.88 -1.68 13.95
C PRO A 138 5.70 -2.27 14.75
N PHE A 139 4.82 -3.02 14.09
CA PHE A 139 3.74 -3.76 14.78
C PHE A 139 4.25 -4.89 15.67
N ARG A 140 5.45 -5.36 15.37
CA ARG A 140 6.18 -6.39 16.11
C ARG A 140 7.64 -5.99 16.19
N THR A 141 8.28 -6.34 17.29
CA THR A 141 9.73 -6.25 17.37
C THR A 141 10.35 -7.06 16.23
N ILE A 142 11.19 -6.39 15.45
CA ILE A 142 11.89 -7.00 14.33
C ILE A 142 13.14 -7.70 14.88
N ASN A 143 13.29 -8.99 14.56
CA ASN A 143 14.56 -9.68 14.74
C ASN A 143 15.41 -9.43 13.50
N THR A 144 16.28 -8.43 13.58
CA THR A 144 17.10 -7.98 12.45
C THR A 144 18.12 -9.04 12.05
N ASP A 145 18.70 -9.77 12.99
CA ASP A 145 19.66 -10.83 12.69
C ASP A 145 19.02 -11.94 11.87
N LYS A 146 17.83 -12.38 12.28
CA LYS A 146 17.09 -13.38 11.54
C LYS A 146 16.67 -12.89 10.15
N GLN A 147 16.29 -11.61 10.03
CA GLN A 147 15.94 -11.02 8.75
C GLN A 147 17.11 -11.03 7.77
N TRP A 148 18.33 -10.78 8.24
CA TRP A 148 19.54 -10.85 7.42
C TRP A 148 19.99 -12.28 7.08
N GLN A 149 19.54 -13.27 7.83
CA GLN A 149 19.81 -14.70 7.58
C GLN A 149 18.84 -15.30 6.56
N ASP A 150 17.63 -14.73 6.42
CA ASP A 150 16.64 -15.24 5.46
C ASP A 150 17.09 -14.95 4.02
N ARG A 151 17.17 -16.00 3.21
CA ARG A 151 17.49 -15.96 1.78
C ARG A 151 16.27 -16.42 0.99
N TYR A 152 15.68 -15.53 0.23
CA TYR A 152 14.45 -15.79 -0.52
C TYR A 152 14.78 -16.29 -1.93
N TYR A 153 14.21 -17.42 -2.30
CA TYR A 153 14.06 -17.85 -3.67
C TYR A 153 12.63 -17.54 -4.14
N HIS A 154 12.50 -16.70 -5.15
CA HIS A 154 11.19 -16.31 -5.68
C HIS A 154 10.94 -17.03 -7.00
N GLY A 155 10.06 -18.03 -6.98
CA GLY A 155 9.74 -18.85 -8.15
C GLY A 155 9.33 -20.26 -7.75
N TYR A 156 9.46 -21.17 -8.72
CA TYR A 156 9.24 -22.60 -8.52
C TYR A 156 10.41 -23.38 -9.09
N GLN A 157 11.00 -24.23 -8.29
CA GLN A 157 12.08 -25.13 -8.64
C GLN A 157 12.01 -26.35 -7.71
N PHE A 158 12.66 -27.46 -8.04
CA PHE A 158 12.79 -28.60 -7.14
C PHE A 158 13.42 -28.14 -5.82
N ILE A 159 12.85 -28.65 -4.71
CA ILE A 159 13.20 -28.14 -3.39
C ILE A 159 14.67 -28.35 -3.04
N ASP A 160 15.26 -29.50 -3.42
CA ASP A 160 16.68 -29.78 -3.20
C ASP A 160 17.59 -28.78 -3.94
N GLN A 161 17.23 -28.40 -5.14
CA GLN A 161 17.98 -27.40 -5.90
C GLN A 161 17.88 -26.03 -5.24
N THR A 162 16.69 -25.67 -4.79
CA THR A 162 16.47 -24.41 -4.08
C THR A 162 17.26 -24.34 -2.78
N HIS A 163 17.30 -25.44 -2.04
CA HIS A 163 18.12 -25.58 -0.85
C HIS A 163 19.62 -25.46 -1.17
N ASN A 164 20.09 -26.12 -2.23
CA ASN A 164 21.49 -26.06 -2.67
C ASN A 164 21.92 -24.65 -3.12
N PHE A 165 20.98 -23.80 -3.57
CA PHE A 165 21.25 -22.38 -3.82
C PHE A 165 21.42 -21.57 -2.54
N GLY A 166 21.23 -22.17 -1.38
CA GLY A 166 21.33 -21.51 -0.07
C GLY A 166 20.07 -20.75 0.33
N ALA A 167 18.94 -21.01 -0.29
CA ALA A 167 17.68 -20.40 0.10
C ALA A 167 17.18 -20.98 1.42
N THR A 168 16.66 -20.12 2.29
CA THR A 168 16.00 -20.49 3.55
C THR A 168 14.49 -20.29 3.49
N VAL A 169 14.03 -19.54 2.50
CA VAL A 169 12.61 -19.27 2.25
C VAL A 169 12.31 -19.39 0.77
N VAL A 170 11.32 -20.20 0.42
CA VAL A 170 10.78 -20.22 -0.95
C VAL A 170 9.50 -19.37 -1.00
N ASN A 171 9.42 -18.42 -1.92
CA ASN A 171 8.21 -17.70 -2.24
C ASN A 171 7.66 -18.22 -3.57
N ILE A 172 6.71 -19.16 -3.50
CA ILE A 172 6.15 -19.83 -4.67
C ILE A 172 5.32 -18.83 -5.46
N HIS A 173 5.77 -18.49 -6.65
CA HIS A 173 4.99 -17.71 -7.59
C HIS A 173 3.87 -18.58 -8.20
N HIS A 174 2.90 -17.98 -8.89
CA HIS A 174 1.91 -18.71 -9.68
C HIS A 174 2.47 -19.15 -11.05
N ALA A 175 1.64 -19.75 -11.89
CA ALA A 175 1.95 -20.25 -13.23
C ALA A 175 2.95 -21.43 -13.24
N ASN A 176 2.76 -22.37 -12.31
CA ASN A 176 3.52 -23.62 -12.25
C ASN A 176 2.63 -24.80 -11.82
N ALA A 177 3.22 -25.98 -11.81
CA ALA A 177 2.49 -27.23 -11.58
C ALA A 177 1.77 -27.31 -10.22
N ILE A 178 2.33 -26.68 -9.18
CA ILE A 178 1.77 -26.76 -7.80
C ILE A 178 0.97 -25.51 -7.41
N ASN A 179 1.17 -24.40 -8.12
CA ASN A 179 0.42 -23.15 -7.95
C ASN A 179 0.07 -22.56 -9.32
N PRO A 180 -0.87 -23.17 -10.06
CA PRO A 180 -1.13 -22.79 -11.44
C PRO A 180 -1.72 -21.38 -11.60
N PHE A 181 -2.52 -20.93 -10.62
CA PHE A 181 -3.30 -19.71 -10.74
C PHE A 181 -3.01 -18.72 -9.63
N ILE A 182 -3.02 -17.43 -10.01
CA ILE A 182 -2.79 -16.35 -9.05
C ILE A 182 -3.90 -16.29 -8.01
N ASN A 183 -3.51 -16.07 -6.76
CA ASN A 183 -4.39 -15.95 -5.59
C ASN A 183 -5.33 -17.11 -5.35
N TYR A 184 -5.12 -18.26 -6.02
CA TYR A 184 -5.97 -19.43 -5.85
C TYR A 184 -5.14 -20.73 -5.74
N PRO A 185 -4.46 -20.97 -4.62
CA PRO A 185 -3.58 -22.13 -4.45
C PRO A 185 -4.30 -23.43 -4.12
N PHE A 186 -5.65 -23.47 -4.22
CA PHE A 186 -6.46 -24.58 -3.71
C PHE A 186 -6.67 -25.72 -4.71
N LEU A 187 -6.24 -25.58 -5.96
CA LEU A 187 -6.48 -26.59 -6.99
C LEU A 187 -5.45 -27.72 -6.99
N ARG A 188 -4.32 -27.54 -6.35
CA ARG A 188 -3.20 -28.49 -6.28
C ARG A 188 -2.70 -28.66 -4.85
N THR A 189 -3.63 -28.86 -3.92
CA THR A 189 -3.35 -28.86 -2.48
C THR A 189 -2.44 -30.00 -2.07
N GLN A 190 -2.55 -31.17 -2.69
CA GLN A 190 -1.71 -32.34 -2.34
C GLN A 190 -0.27 -32.12 -2.80
N GLU A 191 -0.06 -31.69 -4.04
CA GLU A 191 1.24 -31.40 -4.60
C GLU A 191 1.90 -30.21 -3.88
N MET A 192 1.12 -29.18 -3.57
CA MET A 192 1.58 -28.06 -2.78
C MET A 192 2.02 -28.50 -1.39
N LYS A 193 1.22 -29.33 -0.73
CA LYS A 193 1.56 -29.88 0.60
C LYS A 193 2.84 -30.71 0.56
N ALA A 194 2.98 -31.58 -0.42
CA ALA A 194 4.18 -32.40 -0.56
C ALA A 194 5.45 -31.54 -0.75
N TYR A 195 5.36 -30.48 -1.53
CA TYR A 195 6.45 -29.52 -1.70
C TYR A 195 6.79 -28.78 -0.41
N ILE A 196 5.77 -28.34 0.33
CA ILE A 196 5.93 -27.65 1.63
C ILE A 196 6.56 -28.59 2.66
N ASP A 197 6.09 -29.83 2.75
CA ASP A 197 6.63 -30.83 3.67
C ASP A 197 8.11 -31.12 3.37
N GLY A 198 8.46 -31.23 2.07
CA GLY A 198 9.85 -31.38 1.65
C GLY A 198 10.74 -30.18 2.03
N ALA A 199 10.22 -28.97 1.84
CA ALA A 199 10.91 -27.76 2.25
C ALA A 199 11.14 -27.71 3.78
N HIS A 200 10.13 -28.05 4.55
CA HIS A 200 10.21 -28.08 6.01
C HIS A 200 11.20 -29.14 6.50
N ALA A 201 11.28 -30.30 5.84
CA ALA A 201 12.26 -31.34 6.17
C ALA A 201 13.71 -30.87 5.99
N LEU A 202 13.95 -29.89 5.12
CA LEU A 202 15.25 -29.22 4.91
C LEU A 202 15.42 -27.95 5.76
N GLY A 203 14.52 -27.69 6.71
CA GLY A 203 14.56 -26.50 7.57
C GLY A 203 14.19 -25.19 6.87
N MET A 204 13.67 -25.27 5.63
CA MET A 204 13.25 -24.10 4.85
C MET A 204 11.82 -23.70 5.21
N LYS A 205 11.49 -22.44 4.96
CA LYS A 205 10.12 -21.92 5.02
C LYS A 205 9.54 -21.79 3.63
N VAL A 206 8.21 -21.90 3.54
CA VAL A 206 7.49 -21.69 2.29
C VAL A 206 6.47 -20.56 2.45
N LYS A 207 6.38 -19.74 1.45
CA LYS A 207 5.45 -18.64 1.31
C LYS A 207 4.82 -18.72 -0.08
N ILE A 208 3.52 -18.47 -0.18
CA ILE A 208 2.80 -18.38 -1.45
C ILE A 208 2.69 -16.91 -1.85
N TYR A 209 3.01 -16.61 -3.09
CA TYR A 209 2.86 -15.27 -3.65
C TYR A 209 1.39 -14.96 -3.88
N ASN A 210 0.93 -13.86 -3.32
CA ASN A 210 -0.42 -13.34 -3.53
C ASN A 210 -0.35 -11.85 -3.89
N THR A 211 -1.29 -11.40 -4.69
CA THR A 211 -1.52 -9.99 -4.98
C THR A 211 -2.90 -9.56 -4.49
N VAL A 212 -3.09 -8.28 -4.31
CA VAL A 212 -4.38 -7.72 -3.86
C VAL A 212 -5.30 -7.32 -5.01
N ARG A 213 -4.85 -7.52 -6.26
CA ARG A 213 -5.49 -6.97 -7.45
C ARG A 213 -6.14 -8.01 -8.33
N GLU A 214 -5.82 -9.25 -8.12
CA GLU A 214 -5.99 -10.31 -9.11
C GLU A 214 -6.69 -11.51 -8.50
N LEU A 215 -7.59 -12.10 -9.27
CA LEU A 215 -8.24 -13.35 -8.95
C LEU A 215 -8.40 -14.13 -10.25
N THR A 216 -8.10 -15.42 -10.22
CA THR A 216 -8.28 -16.29 -11.38
C THR A 216 -9.76 -16.54 -11.65
N ASN A 217 -10.13 -16.63 -12.92
CA ASN A 217 -11.46 -17.12 -13.32
C ASN A 217 -11.64 -18.65 -13.12
N SER A 218 -10.58 -19.37 -12.76
CA SER A 218 -10.64 -20.77 -12.35
C SER A 218 -11.05 -20.97 -10.89
N CYS A 219 -11.26 -19.89 -10.15
CA CYS A 219 -11.79 -19.92 -8.80
C CYS A 219 -13.25 -20.42 -8.82
N VAL A 220 -13.57 -21.41 -7.98
CA VAL A 220 -14.92 -22.01 -7.95
C VAL A 220 -15.98 -21.04 -7.45
N GLU A 221 -15.59 -20.02 -6.73
CA GLU A 221 -16.45 -18.96 -6.21
C GLU A 221 -16.74 -17.84 -7.23
N MET A 222 -16.19 -17.93 -8.43
CA MET A 222 -16.24 -16.85 -9.43
C MET A 222 -17.67 -16.35 -9.70
N PHE A 223 -18.62 -17.27 -9.85
CA PHE A 223 -20.02 -16.89 -10.12
C PHE A 223 -20.67 -16.14 -8.95
N ALA A 224 -20.37 -16.55 -7.73
CA ALA A 224 -20.84 -15.86 -6.53
C ALA A 224 -20.20 -14.47 -6.41
N LEU A 225 -18.91 -14.37 -6.69
CA LEU A 225 -18.20 -13.09 -6.66
C LEU A 225 -18.70 -12.12 -7.74
N ARG A 226 -19.02 -12.62 -8.94
CA ARG A 226 -19.61 -11.81 -10.01
C ARG A 226 -20.98 -11.23 -9.66
N SER A 227 -21.77 -11.92 -8.84
CA SER A 227 -23.06 -11.40 -8.39
C SER A 227 -22.96 -10.12 -7.54
N LEU A 228 -21.77 -9.86 -6.97
CA LEU A 228 -21.46 -8.64 -6.22
C LEU A 228 -21.07 -7.46 -7.13
N GLY A 229 -20.97 -7.72 -8.44
CA GLY A 229 -20.69 -6.65 -9.43
C GLY A 229 -19.45 -5.85 -9.10
N ASN A 230 -19.57 -4.53 -9.17
CA ASN A 230 -18.46 -3.61 -8.99
C ASN A 230 -17.97 -3.45 -7.53
N GLU A 231 -18.60 -4.12 -6.58
CA GLU A 231 -18.04 -4.18 -5.21
C GLU A 231 -16.71 -4.94 -5.18
N ILE A 232 -16.53 -5.91 -6.09
CA ILE A 232 -15.34 -6.78 -6.15
C ILE A 232 -14.56 -6.55 -7.43
N PHE A 233 -15.24 -6.41 -8.57
CA PHE A 233 -14.59 -6.26 -9.88
C PHE A 233 -14.56 -4.82 -10.33
N SER A 234 -13.44 -4.43 -10.95
CA SER A 234 -13.33 -3.15 -11.63
C SER A 234 -14.30 -3.06 -12.80
N GLU A 235 -14.84 -1.88 -13.03
CA GLU A 235 -15.63 -1.58 -14.22
C GLU A 235 -14.81 -1.73 -15.51
N GLY A 236 -15.49 -2.03 -16.61
CA GLY A 236 -14.88 -2.13 -17.94
C GLY A 236 -14.17 -3.46 -18.18
N PRO A 237 -13.30 -3.52 -19.16
CA PRO A 237 -12.59 -4.75 -19.58
C PRO A 237 -11.58 -5.27 -18.55
N GLY A 238 -11.53 -4.67 -17.34
CA GLY A 238 -10.57 -4.99 -16.31
C GLY A 238 -9.22 -4.32 -16.58
N GLY A 239 -8.82 -3.41 -15.69
CA GLY A 239 -7.54 -2.69 -15.84
C GLY A 239 -6.30 -3.58 -15.82
N GLY A 240 -6.44 -4.80 -15.31
CA GLY A 240 -5.39 -5.78 -15.30
C GLY A 240 -5.41 -6.78 -16.46
N PHE A 241 -6.42 -6.76 -17.31
CA PHE A 241 -6.54 -7.74 -18.39
C PHE A 241 -5.35 -7.69 -19.34
N SER A 242 -4.96 -6.52 -19.82
CA SER A 242 -3.79 -6.36 -20.68
C SER A 242 -2.48 -6.73 -19.98
N TRP A 243 -2.38 -6.43 -18.69
CA TRP A 243 -1.22 -6.82 -17.89
C TRP A 243 -1.13 -8.33 -17.69
N LEU A 244 -2.26 -9.03 -17.53
CA LEU A 244 -2.31 -10.48 -17.44
C LEU A 244 -1.92 -11.16 -18.75
N GLN A 245 -2.24 -10.57 -19.88
CA GLN A 245 -1.83 -11.12 -21.17
C GLN A 245 -0.31 -11.24 -21.30
N GLU A 246 0.43 -10.35 -20.66
CA GLU A 246 1.90 -10.41 -20.63
C GLU A 246 2.43 -11.62 -19.84
N HIS A 247 1.60 -12.19 -18.97
CA HIS A 247 1.94 -13.33 -18.12
C HIS A 247 1.24 -14.64 -18.51
N LEU A 248 0.41 -14.61 -19.55
CA LEU A 248 -0.23 -15.81 -20.07
C LEU A 248 0.77 -16.61 -20.91
N ASP A 249 1.16 -17.77 -20.40
CA ASP A 249 1.72 -18.82 -21.25
C ASP A 249 0.59 -19.76 -21.74
N GLN A 250 0.93 -20.70 -22.62
CA GLN A 250 -0.06 -21.60 -23.22
C GLN A 250 -0.74 -22.53 -22.20
N ASN A 251 -0.17 -22.69 -21.02
CA ASN A 251 -0.66 -23.57 -19.95
C ASN A 251 -1.39 -22.81 -18.85
N TYR A 252 -1.41 -21.49 -18.94
CA TYR A 252 -1.93 -20.62 -17.91
C TYR A 252 -3.15 -19.85 -18.42
N ILE A 253 -4.32 -20.38 -18.16
CA ILE A 253 -5.62 -19.77 -18.53
C ILE A 253 -6.23 -19.07 -17.32
N GLY A 254 -5.42 -18.58 -16.44
CA GLY A 254 -5.91 -18.09 -15.19
C GLY A 254 -6.17 -16.60 -15.15
N ALA A 255 -6.70 -16.02 -16.18
CA ALA A 255 -7.10 -14.62 -16.11
C ALA A 255 -8.10 -14.42 -14.98
N TRP A 256 -7.81 -13.55 -14.10
CA TRP A 256 -8.66 -13.23 -12.96
C TRP A 256 -9.89 -12.42 -13.36
N PHE A 257 -9.87 -11.77 -14.49
CA PHE A 257 -11.02 -11.11 -15.08
C PHE A 257 -10.97 -11.29 -16.59
N VAL A 258 -11.92 -12.02 -17.13
CA VAL A 258 -12.09 -12.22 -18.58
C VAL A 258 -13.35 -11.48 -18.98
N PRO A 259 -13.25 -10.49 -19.94
CA PRO A 259 -14.41 -9.71 -20.35
C PRO A 259 -15.59 -10.53 -20.82
N GLU A 260 -15.33 -11.65 -21.47
CA GLU A 260 -16.35 -12.58 -21.98
C GLU A 260 -17.16 -13.26 -20.87
N LEU A 261 -16.68 -13.26 -19.66
CA LEU A 261 -17.40 -13.77 -18.50
C LEU A 261 -18.24 -12.70 -17.79
N LYS A 262 -18.21 -11.48 -18.29
CA LYS A 262 -18.94 -10.37 -17.71
C LYS A 262 -20.44 -10.38 -18.01
N ASP A 263 -20.86 -11.04 -19.08
CA ASP A 263 -22.25 -11.08 -19.56
C ASP A 263 -23.00 -12.36 -19.07
#